data_4787b84fffc24f212d66723f65ac1ff0
#
_entry.id   4787b84fffc24f212d66723f65ac1ff0
#
_cell.length_a   1.000
_cell.length_b   1.000
_cell.length_c   1.000
_cell.angle_alpha   90.00
_cell.angle_beta   90.00
_cell.angle_gamma   90.00
#
_symmetry.space_group_name_H-M   'P 1'
#
loop_
_entity.id
_entity.type
_entity.pdbx_description
1 polymer ?
#
loop_
_entity_poly.entity_id
_entity_poly.type
_entity_poly.pdbx_seq_one_letter_code
_entity_poly.pdbx_strand_id
1 'polypeptide(L)'
;MALEITEALIARQSPEAQAIIRALLERLAALEARLNQTSRNSSLPPSTEHPHAKPKRKPPRSRRKCGGQPGHAKHERPLLPPEQCTDVQQLKPLNCRRCGEGLAGVDLEPLRHQVWELPVIRPEVTEYRRHRLVCPGCGETTCAPLPAGVPASQSGPRLVAFAGLLMAFFRQSKRRTALFLATLLNQPCCPALTVKMQTQVTAALRPAYEELATALPGQPSLGIDESPTKEAATKSWLWTFVAGAFTVFAWRGTRAATVLTEMLKDDWTGIVNCDRAKMYWMLGRLQWCWAHLKRDFQALADSGDGVVKRLGHDLLRPTRELFHQWSRCRDGTIGRGDLRRNVEPIRHEVEGLLLRGCYSGHPQLVGRCRELYDHRQWLWTFLDHEDVEPTNNASERALRHAVIWRKLSFGTQSPGGSRFVETMLTVIESCRQQGRNVFEYVSAAVQAHYAQQPTPSLLTGV
;
A
#
# COMPACT_ATOMS: atom_id res chain seq x y z
N MET A 1 -35.65 -18.71 -30.77
CA MET A 1 -35.50 -19.73 -29.72
C MET A 1 -34.07 -20.21 -29.74
N ALA A 2 -33.32 -20.04 -28.65
CA ALA A 2 -31.99 -20.60 -28.53
C ALA A 2 -32.09 -22.13 -28.41
N LEU A 3 -31.34 -22.86 -29.19
CA LEU A 3 -31.30 -24.33 -29.14
C LEU A 3 -30.58 -24.72 -27.84
N GLU A 4 -31.30 -25.41 -26.94
CA GLU A 4 -30.72 -25.89 -25.69
C GLU A 4 -29.97 -27.19 -25.95
N ILE A 5 -28.65 -27.20 -25.76
CA ILE A 5 -27.79 -28.37 -25.99
C ILE A 5 -27.93 -29.29 -24.77
N THR A 6 -28.76 -30.34 -24.93
CA THR A 6 -28.96 -31.34 -23.87
C THR A 6 -28.08 -32.55 -24.06
N GLU A 7 -27.76 -33.29 -22.98
CA GLU A 7 -27.01 -34.55 -23.06
C GLU A 7 -27.69 -35.58 -23.99
N ALA A 8 -28.98 -35.58 -24.08
CA ALA A 8 -29.74 -36.43 -24.99
C ALA A 8 -29.49 -36.09 -26.49
N LEU A 9 -29.30 -34.82 -26.81
CA LEU A 9 -28.91 -34.37 -28.16
C LEU A 9 -27.47 -34.74 -28.48
N ILE A 10 -26.55 -34.63 -27.52
CA ILE A 10 -25.17 -35.01 -27.66
C ILE A 10 -25.04 -36.52 -27.87
N ALA A 11 -25.77 -37.33 -27.11
CA ALA A 11 -25.74 -38.78 -27.18
C ALA A 11 -26.22 -39.35 -28.58
N ARG A 12 -26.95 -38.55 -29.36
CA ARG A 12 -27.38 -38.91 -30.75
C ARG A 12 -26.33 -38.67 -31.81
N GLN A 13 -25.19 -38.03 -31.44
CA GLN A 13 -24.11 -37.73 -32.38
C GLN A 13 -23.09 -38.88 -32.44
N SER A 14 -22.21 -38.88 -33.46
CA SER A 14 -21.10 -39.84 -33.54
C SER A 14 -20.17 -39.65 -32.31
N PRO A 15 -19.45 -40.70 -31.88
CA PRO A 15 -18.52 -40.60 -30.74
C PRO A 15 -17.51 -39.47 -30.87
N GLU A 16 -17.03 -39.21 -32.07
CA GLU A 16 -16.09 -38.12 -32.37
C GLU A 16 -16.77 -36.74 -32.16
N ALA A 17 -18.00 -36.59 -32.70
CA ALA A 17 -18.76 -35.36 -32.54
C ALA A 17 -19.12 -35.11 -31.06
N GLN A 18 -19.47 -36.14 -30.28
CA GLN A 18 -19.70 -36.05 -28.84
C GLN A 18 -18.47 -35.51 -28.10
N ALA A 19 -17.26 -36.05 -28.43
CA ALA A 19 -16.01 -35.58 -27.82
C ALA A 19 -15.73 -34.13 -28.15
N ILE A 20 -15.92 -33.71 -29.41
CA ILE A 20 -15.74 -32.31 -29.83
C ILE A 20 -16.73 -31.38 -29.14
N ILE A 21 -18.01 -31.73 -29.08
CA ILE A 21 -19.05 -30.92 -28.46
C ILE A 21 -18.76 -30.73 -26.94
N ARG A 22 -18.41 -31.80 -26.24
CA ARG A 22 -18.05 -31.74 -24.83
C ARG A 22 -16.81 -30.87 -24.59
N ALA A 23 -15.76 -31.02 -25.42
CA ALA A 23 -14.59 -30.18 -25.33
C ALA A 23 -14.89 -28.69 -25.61
N LEU A 24 -15.80 -28.39 -26.54
CA LEU A 24 -16.24 -27.02 -26.82
C LEU A 24 -17.08 -26.44 -25.66
N LEU A 25 -17.99 -27.22 -25.08
CA LEU A 25 -18.79 -26.80 -23.91
C LEU A 25 -17.90 -26.54 -22.70
N GLU A 26 -16.89 -27.37 -22.46
CA GLU A 26 -15.93 -27.16 -21.41
C GLU A 26 -15.12 -25.86 -21.61
N ARG A 27 -14.65 -25.60 -22.86
CA ARG A 27 -13.97 -24.36 -23.20
C ARG A 27 -14.88 -23.14 -23.06
N LEU A 28 -16.14 -23.22 -23.47
CA LEU A 28 -17.13 -22.16 -23.29
C LEU A 28 -17.35 -21.85 -21.81
N ALA A 29 -17.59 -22.88 -20.99
CA ALA A 29 -17.75 -22.72 -19.55
C ALA A 29 -16.51 -22.07 -18.89
N ALA A 30 -15.30 -22.47 -19.34
CA ALA A 30 -14.04 -21.86 -18.87
C ALA A 30 -13.92 -20.37 -19.27
N LEU A 31 -14.34 -20.02 -20.50
CA LEU A 31 -14.34 -18.64 -20.98
C LEU A 31 -15.38 -17.79 -20.24
N GLU A 32 -16.59 -18.31 -20.05
CA GLU A 32 -17.64 -17.64 -19.26
C GLU A 32 -17.19 -17.41 -17.81
N ALA A 33 -16.58 -18.40 -17.17
CA ALA A 33 -15.99 -18.28 -15.85
C ALA A 33 -14.94 -17.15 -15.79
N ARG A 34 -14.11 -17.02 -16.82
CA ARG A 34 -13.12 -15.91 -16.92
C ARG A 34 -13.78 -14.55 -17.12
N LEU A 35 -14.81 -14.46 -17.96
CA LEU A 35 -15.57 -13.22 -18.20
C LEU A 35 -16.32 -12.75 -16.95
N ASN A 36 -16.79 -13.69 -16.12
CA ASN A 36 -17.50 -13.41 -14.90
C ASN A 36 -16.58 -13.09 -13.70
N GLN A 37 -15.26 -13.14 -13.90
CA GLN A 37 -14.31 -12.74 -12.86
C GLN A 37 -14.36 -11.23 -12.61
N THR A 38 -14.51 -10.86 -11.35
CA THR A 38 -14.50 -9.49 -10.87
C THR A 38 -13.59 -9.38 -9.65
N SER A 39 -13.29 -8.17 -9.21
CA SER A 39 -12.54 -7.94 -7.96
C SER A 39 -13.21 -8.50 -6.70
N ARG A 40 -14.48 -8.95 -6.78
CA ARG A 40 -15.23 -9.52 -5.65
C ARG A 40 -15.13 -11.01 -5.52
N ASN A 41 -14.94 -11.71 -6.66
CA ASN A 41 -14.91 -13.17 -6.75
C ASN A 41 -13.59 -13.70 -7.33
N SER A 42 -12.56 -12.87 -7.39
CA SER A 42 -11.21 -13.25 -7.84
C SER A 42 -10.15 -12.37 -7.18
N SER A 43 -8.89 -12.71 -7.36
CA SER A 43 -7.75 -11.88 -6.95
C SER A 43 -7.46 -10.72 -7.90
N LEU A 44 -8.30 -10.50 -8.93
CA LEU A 44 -8.14 -9.39 -9.86
C LEU A 44 -8.36 -8.05 -9.13
N PRO A 45 -7.47 -7.08 -9.32
CA PRO A 45 -7.66 -5.75 -8.71
C PRO A 45 -8.85 -5.01 -9.37
N PRO A 46 -9.56 -4.14 -8.65
CA PRO A 46 -10.68 -3.36 -9.19
C PRO A 46 -10.36 -2.57 -10.47
N SER A 47 -9.09 -2.27 -10.67
CA SER A 47 -8.61 -1.54 -11.86
C SER A 47 -8.56 -2.37 -13.14
N THR A 48 -8.80 -3.68 -13.07
CA THR A 48 -8.96 -4.56 -14.26
C THR A 48 -10.39 -4.61 -14.76
N GLU A 49 -11.35 -4.13 -13.94
CA GLU A 49 -12.75 -4.01 -14.39
C GLU A 49 -12.85 -2.90 -15.44
N HIS A 50 -13.65 -3.16 -16.49
CA HIS A 50 -13.86 -2.17 -17.55
C HIS A 50 -14.44 -0.87 -16.96
N PRO A 51 -13.98 0.33 -17.32
CA PRO A 51 -14.47 1.60 -16.79
C PRO A 51 -16.00 1.77 -16.91
N HIS A 52 -16.60 1.19 -17.94
CA HIS A 52 -18.03 1.20 -18.20
C HIS A 52 -18.75 -0.07 -17.70
N ALA A 53 -18.10 -0.94 -16.93
CA ALA A 53 -18.78 -2.08 -16.31
C ALA A 53 -19.93 -1.55 -15.43
N LYS A 54 -21.17 -1.97 -15.75
CA LYS A 54 -22.32 -1.55 -14.96
C LYS A 54 -22.12 -2.01 -13.51
N PRO A 55 -22.11 -1.09 -12.52
CA PRO A 55 -22.01 -1.50 -11.13
C PRO A 55 -23.18 -2.41 -10.81
N LYS A 56 -22.90 -3.63 -10.30
CA LYS A 56 -23.95 -4.50 -9.76
C LYS A 56 -24.78 -3.68 -8.77
N ARG A 57 -26.13 -3.78 -8.84
CA ARG A 57 -27.06 -3.04 -7.99
C ARG A 57 -26.53 -2.97 -6.56
N LYS A 58 -26.21 -1.78 -6.11
CA LYS A 58 -25.91 -1.53 -4.70
C LYS A 58 -27.18 -1.86 -3.91
N PRO A 59 -27.05 -2.45 -2.70
CA PRO A 59 -28.21 -2.55 -1.81
C PRO A 59 -28.84 -1.15 -1.69
N PRO A 60 -30.17 -1.06 -1.49
CA PRO A 60 -30.85 0.22 -1.42
C PRO A 60 -30.07 1.12 -0.45
N ARG A 61 -29.67 2.29 -0.93
CA ARG A 61 -29.01 3.29 -0.08
C ARG A 61 -29.91 3.54 1.12
N SER A 62 -29.32 3.61 2.31
CA SER A 62 -30.06 4.09 3.47
C SER A 62 -30.76 5.41 3.08
N ARG A 63 -31.98 5.66 3.54
CA ARG A 63 -32.73 6.89 3.28
C ARG A 63 -32.02 8.16 3.83
N ARG A 64 -30.84 7.99 4.44
CA ARG A 64 -30.04 9.08 4.98
C ARG A 64 -29.45 9.91 3.84
N LYS A 65 -29.55 11.23 3.96
CA LYS A 65 -28.95 12.19 3.00
C LYS A 65 -27.43 12.02 2.98
N CYS A 66 -26.82 12.23 1.82
CA CYS A 66 -25.36 12.30 1.73
C CYS A 66 -24.86 13.52 2.51
N GLY A 67 -23.76 13.34 3.28
CA GLY A 67 -23.18 14.39 4.13
C GLY A 67 -23.21 14.03 5.62
N GLY A 68 -22.85 14.97 6.46
CA GLY A 68 -22.91 14.84 7.92
C GLY A 68 -24.34 14.53 8.37
N GLN A 69 -24.50 13.52 9.22
CA GLN A 69 -25.79 13.17 9.81
C GLN A 69 -26.10 14.10 11.00
N PRO A 70 -27.36 14.27 11.41
CA PRO A 70 -27.68 15.00 12.63
C PRO A 70 -26.85 14.47 13.81
N GLY A 71 -26.21 15.38 14.55
CA GLY A 71 -25.30 15.03 15.64
C GLY A 71 -23.84 14.73 15.25
N HIS A 72 -23.52 14.72 13.95
CA HIS A 72 -22.12 14.62 13.52
C HIS A 72 -21.39 15.93 13.83
N ALA A 73 -20.32 15.85 14.62
CA ALA A 73 -19.48 17.02 14.93
C ALA A 73 -18.91 17.60 13.62
N LYS A 74 -19.07 18.90 13.44
CA LYS A 74 -18.54 19.61 12.29
C LYS A 74 -17.01 19.61 12.37
N HIS A 75 -16.34 19.09 11.37
CA HIS A 75 -14.89 19.21 11.22
C HIS A 75 -14.56 20.60 10.68
N GLU A 76 -14.33 21.54 11.59
CA GLU A 76 -13.82 22.87 11.24
C GLU A 76 -12.33 22.94 11.54
N ARG A 77 -11.62 23.76 10.76
CA ARG A 77 -10.25 24.13 11.08
C ARG A 77 -10.27 24.94 12.39
N PRO A 78 -9.49 24.55 13.42
CA PRO A 78 -9.43 25.33 14.65
C PRO A 78 -8.90 26.74 14.36
N LEU A 79 -9.50 27.74 14.98
CA LEU A 79 -9.02 29.10 14.89
C LEU A 79 -7.68 29.23 15.62
N LEU A 80 -6.70 29.83 14.97
CA LEU A 80 -5.43 30.18 15.61
C LEU A 80 -5.64 31.32 16.64
N PRO A 81 -4.88 31.33 17.75
CA PRO A 81 -4.77 32.50 18.59
C PRO A 81 -4.35 33.74 17.77
N PRO A 82 -4.81 34.96 18.13
CA PRO A 82 -4.45 36.18 17.40
C PRO A 82 -2.94 36.39 17.23
N GLU A 83 -2.16 35.98 18.20
CA GLU A 83 -0.69 36.13 18.25
C GLU A 83 0.01 35.24 17.21
N GLN A 84 -0.68 34.18 16.71
CA GLN A 84 -0.21 33.30 15.68
C GLN A 84 -0.69 33.70 14.27
N CYS A 85 -1.53 34.72 14.18
CA CYS A 85 -1.97 35.23 12.87
C CYS A 85 -0.93 36.17 12.30
N THR A 86 -0.73 36.12 10.97
CA THR A 86 0.20 37.02 10.27
C THR A 86 -0.25 38.47 10.33
N ASP A 87 -1.58 38.70 10.33
CA ASP A 87 -2.22 40.02 10.44
C ASP A 87 -3.57 39.85 11.11
N VAL A 88 -3.97 40.87 11.89
CA VAL A 88 -5.26 40.93 12.60
C VAL A 88 -5.92 42.26 12.32
N GLN A 89 -6.94 42.24 11.47
CA GLN A 89 -7.70 43.42 11.06
C GLN A 89 -8.95 43.58 11.92
N GLN A 90 -9.12 44.74 12.54
CA GLN A 90 -10.31 45.09 13.30
C GLN A 90 -11.34 45.76 12.41
N LEU A 91 -12.42 45.06 12.10
CA LEU A 91 -13.50 45.55 11.27
C LEU A 91 -14.67 46.02 12.15
N LYS A 92 -15.00 47.29 12.13
CA LYS A 92 -16.12 47.86 12.88
C LYS A 92 -17.16 48.41 11.89
N PRO A 93 -18.46 48.19 12.14
CA PRO A 93 -19.50 48.82 11.35
C PRO A 93 -19.52 50.33 11.67
N LEU A 94 -19.56 51.16 10.63
CA LEU A 94 -19.58 52.61 10.79
C LEU A 94 -20.98 53.10 11.17
N ASN A 95 -22.02 52.52 10.56
CA ASN A 95 -23.39 52.98 10.68
C ASN A 95 -24.36 51.84 11.00
N CYS A 96 -25.44 52.15 11.69
CA CYS A 96 -26.51 51.22 11.97
C CYS A 96 -27.23 50.80 10.71
N ARG A 97 -27.35 49.51 10.45
CA ARG A 97 -28.00 48.96 9.26
C ARG A 97 -29.49 49.26 9.14
N ARG A 98 -30.16 49.62 10.28
CA ARG A 98 -31.60 49.92 10.33
C ARG A 98 -31.91 51.39 10.19
N CYS A 99 -31.21 52.30 10.93
CA CYS A 99 -31.54 53.72 10.99
C CYS A 99 -30.46 54.63 10.45
N GLY A 100 -29.27 54.10 10.07
CA GLY A 100 -28.17 54.92 9.50
C GLY A 100 -27.35 55.67 10.55
N GLU A 101 -27.71 55.62 11.83
CA GLU A 101 -26.98 56.32 12.91
C GLU A 101 -25.55 55.80 13.04
N GLY A 102 -24.60 56.70 13.33
CA GLY A 102 -23.19 56.38 13.54
C GLY A 102 -23.00 55.44 14.74
N LEU A 103 -22.20 54.38 14.53
CA LEU A 103 -21.90 53.38 15.58
C LEU A 103 -20.49 53.64 16.13
N ALA A 104 -20.39 53.65 17.48
CA ALA A 104 -19.14 53.70 18.21
C ALA A 104 -19.14 52.65 19.35
N GLY A 105 -17.94 52.18 19.73
CA GLY A 105 -17.80 51.24 20.83
C GLY A 105 -16.80 50.12 20.55
N VAL A 106 -16.75 49.21 21.49
CA VAL A 106 -15.87 48.02 21.44
C VAL A 106 -16.72 46.76 21.70
N ASP A 107 -16.58 45.78 20.85
CA ASP A 107 -17.12 44.44 21.05
C ASP A 107 -16.05 43.60 21.76
N LEU A 108 -16.36 43.07 22.94
CA LEU A 108 -15.42 42.26 23.73
C LEU A 108 -15.29 40.83 23.17
N GLU A 109 -16.27 40.36 22.41
CA GLU A 109 -16.30 39.02 21.83
C GLU A 109 -16.58 39.06 20.30
N PRO A 110 -15.70 39.69 19.51
CA PRO A 110 -15.92 39.84 18.07
C PRO A 110 -15.99 38.49 17.37
N LEU A 111 -16.86 38.40 16.36
CA LEU A 111 -16.91 37.23 15.48
C LEU A 111 -15.59 37.12 14.74
N ARG A 112 -14.93 35.97 14.90
CA ARG A 112 -13.61 35.71 14.33
C ARG A 112 -13.75 34.95 12.98
N HIS A 113 -13.08 35.47 11.93
CA HIS A 113 -12.97 34.84 10.63
C HIS A 113 -11.50 34.83 10.22
N GLN A 114 -10.97 33.65 9.85
CA GLN A 114 -9.57 33.50 9.46
C GLN A 114 -9.46 32.93 8.05
N VAL A 115 -8.70 33.61 7.21
CA VAL A 115 -8.36 33.19 5.85
C VAL A 115 -6.91 32.69 5.84
N TRP A 116 -6.70 31.51 5.31
CA TRP A 116 -5.37 30.92 5.18
C TRP A 116 -4.91 31.06 3.74
N GLU A 117 -3.76 31.70 3.54
CA GLU A 117 -3.17 31.91 2.24
C GLU A 117 -1.76 31.29 2.16
N LEU A 118 -1.36 30.85 0.98
CA LEU A 118 0.00 30.37 0.74
C LEU A 118 0.91 31.57 0.43
N PRO A 119 1.98 31.78 1.22
CA PRO A 119 2.93 32.83 0.91
C PRO A 119 3.72 32.52 -0.35
N VAL A 120 4.29 33.53 -0.98
CA VAL A 120 5.29 33.33 -2.04
C VAL A 120 6.51 32.67 -1.42
N ILE A 121 6.77 31.42 -1.84
CA ILE A 121 7.90 30.63 -1.33
C ILE A 121 9.15 31.09 -2.07
N ARG A 122 10.16 31.55 -1.34
CA ARG A 122 11.49 31.90 -1.87
C ARG A 122 12.53 30.94 -1.31
N PRO A 123 13.41 30.37 -2.17
CA PRO A 123 14.48 29.51 -1.68
C PRO A 123 15.50 30.35 -0.88
N GLU A 124 16.04 29.73 0.15
CA GLU A 124 17.21 30.26 0.86
C GLU A 124 18.47 29.90 0.07
N VAL A 125 19.32 30.89 -0.21
CA VAL A 125 20.54 30.71 -1.00
C VAL A 125 21.74 31.18 -0.19
N THR A 126 22.68 30.24 0.06
CA THR A 126 23.96 30.54 0.68
C THR A 126 25.08 30.53 -0.36
N GLU A 127 25.86 31.61 -0.47
CA GLU A 127 27.00 31.70 -1.36
C GLU A 127 28.27 31.38 -0.60
N TYR A 128 29.06 30.45 -1.11
CA TYR A 128 30.40 30.12 -0.60
C TYR A 128 31.48 30.64 -1.59
N ARG A 129 32.15 31.75 -1.24
CA ARG A 129 33.23 32.31 -2.05
C ARG A 129 34.58 31.63 -1.73
N ARG A 130 35.01 30.73 -2.60
CA ARG A 130 36.21 29.94 -2.44
C ARG A 130 37.39 30.63 -3.12
N HIS A 131 38.26 31.25 -2.34
CA HIS A 131 39.44 31.90 -2.86
C HIS A 131 40.53 30.89 -3.29
N ARG A 132 41.17 31.17 -4.40
CA ARG A 132 42.39 30.49 -4.88
C ARG A 132 43.56 31.38 -4.64
N LEU A 133 44.56 30.88 -3.89
CA LEU A 133 45.79 31.61 -3.57
C LEU A 133 46.99 30.86 -4.13
N VAL A 134 47.91 31.60 -4.67
CA VAL A 134 49.19 31.06 -5.18
C VAL A 134 50.19 31.03 -4.04
N CYS A 135 50.83 29.89 -3.81
CA CYS A 135 51.88 29.76 -2.81
C CYS A 135 53.13 30.56 -3.24
N PRO A 136 53.62 31.49 -2.45
CA PRO A 136 54.82 32.27 -2.81
C PRO A 136 56.11 31.45 -2.80
N GLY A 137 56.11 30.29 -2.13
CA GLY A 137 57.28 29.43 -2.03
C GLY A 137 57.43 28.43 -3.18
N CYS A 138 56.34 27.87 -3.72
CA CYS A 138 56.40 26.84 -4.75
C CYS A 138 55.55 27.12 -5.99
N GLY A 139 54.80 28.23 -6.02
CA GLY A 139 53.94 28.59 -7.16
C GLY A 139 52.62 27.77 -7.26
N GLU A 140 52.37 26.80 -6.39
CA GLU A 140 51.16 25.97 -6.38
C GLU A 140 49.92 26.82 -6.08
N THR A 141 48.84 26.61 -6.86
CA THR A 141 47.55 27.28 -6.61
C THR A 141 46.65 26.39 -5.75
N THR A 142 46.33 26.84 -4.55
CA THR A 142 45.46 26.13 -3.61
C THR A 142 44.08 26.83 -3.49
N CYS A 143 43.01 26.07 -3.63
CA CYS A 143 41.63 26.56 -3.45
C CYS A 143 41.09 26.15 -2.07
N ALA A 144 40.43 27.06 -1.38
CA ALA A 144 39.76 26.75 -0.12
C ALA A 144 38.75 25.62 -0.29
N PRO A 145 38.71 24.58 0.60
CA PRO A 145 37.68 23.55 0.56
C PRO A 145 36.32 24.12 0.93
N LEU A 146 35.22 23.40 0.57
CA LEU A 146 33.90 23.65 1.14
C LEU A 146 33.88 23.19 2.60
N PRO A 147 33.13 23.85 3.49
CA PRO A 147 32.94 23.35 4.84
C PRO A 147 32.31 21.95 4.87
N ALA A 148 32.53 21.18 5.94
CA ALA A 148 31.92 19.89 6.14
C ALA A 148 30.39 20.01 6.13
N GLY A 149 29.69 19.06 5.50
CA GLY A 149 28.22 19.06 5.35
C GLY A 149 27.66 19.95 4.23
N VAL A 150 28.51 20.75 3.58
CA VAL A 150 28.11 21.51 2.39
C VAL A 150 28.25 20.62 1.15
N PRO A 151 27.16 20.39 0.39
CA PRO A 151 27.21 19.54 -0.78
C PRO A 151 28.08 20.15 -1.89
N ALA A 152 28.77 19.30 -2.64
CA ALA A 152 29.45 19.73 -3.87
C ALA A 152 28.46 20.14 -4.99
N SER A 153 27.20 19.75 -4.87
CA SER A 153 26.10 20.17 -5.75
C SER A 153 25.43 21.45 -5.23
N GLN A 154 24.67 22.10 -6.09
CA GLN A 154 23.90 23.32 -5.72
C GLN A 154 22.55 22.99 -5.05
N SER A 155 22.35 21.76 -4.53
CA SER A 155 21.07 21.34 -3.94
C SER A 155 21.30 20.98 -2.48
N GLY A 156 20.70 21.73 -1.59
CA GLY A 156 20.72 21.48 -0.14
C GLY A 156 19.89 20.24 0.24
N PRO A 157 20.06 19.72 1.47
CA PRO A 157 19.48 18.46 1.91
C PRO A 157 17.95 18.47 1.86
N ARG A 158 17.30 19.55 2.29
CA ARG A 158 15.82 19.67 2.26
C ARG A 158 15.27 19.70 0.83
N LEU A 159 15.97 20.34 -0.12
CA LEU A 159 15.57 20.37 -1.52
C LEU A 159 15.69 18.97 -2.15
N VAL A 160 16.77 18.25 -1.87
CA VAL A 160 16.98 16.87 -2.34
C VAL A 160 15.93 15.92 -1.75
N ALA A 161 15.66 16.02 -0.45
CA ALA A 161 14.62 15.25 0.23
C ALA A 161 13.24 15.51 -0.37
N PHE A 162 12.89 16.78 -0.57
CA PHE A 162 11.60 17.18 -1.14
C PHE A 162 11.43 16.65 -2.57
N ALA A 163 12.43 16.82 -3.43
CA ALA A 163 12.42 16.28 -4.79
C ALA A 163 12.29 14.75 -4.80
N GLY A 164 12.98 14.04 -3.90
CA GLY A 164 12.86 12.60 -3.71
C GLY A 164 11.43 12.19 -3.36
N LEU A 165 10.80 12.88 -2.41
CA LEU A 165 9.42 12.63 -2.01
C LEU A 165 8.41 12.94 -3.13
N LEU A 166 8.60 14.03 -3.89
CA LEU A 166 7.76 14.33 -5.04
C LEU A 166 7.75 13.17 -6.05
N MET A 167 8.91 12.57 -6.31
CA MET A 167 9.03 11.46 -7.26
C MET A 167 8.52 10.13 -6.69
N ALA A 168 8.79 9.81 -5.42
CA ALA A 168 8.42 8.54 -4.82
C ALA A 168 7.00 8.55 -4.24
N PHE A 169 6.75 9.36 -3.21
CA PHE A 169 5.50 9.38 -2.46
C PHE A 169 4.37 10.04 -3.27
N PHE A 170 4.64 11.20 -3.86
CA PHE A 170 3.69 11.93 -4.68
C PHE A 170 3.67 11.49 -6.14
N ARG A 171 4.54 10.54 -6.54
CA ARG A 171 4.52 9.86 -7.84
C ARG A 171 4.64 10.81 -9.04
N GLN A 172 5.34 11.92 -8.87
CA GLN A 172 5.58 12.86 -9.95
C GLN A 172 6.68 12.34 -10.90
N SER A 173 6.52 12.58 -12.19
CA SER A 173 7.60 12.35 -13.15
C SER A 173 8.72 13.37 -12.95
N LYS A 174 9.93 13.05 -13.41
CA LYS A 174 11.08 13.97 -13.36
C LYS A 174 10.79 15.35 -13.93
N ARG A 175 10.07 15.39 -15.05
CA ARG A 175 9.65 16.66 -15.70
C ARG A 175 8.65 17.43 -14.84
N ARG A 176 7.65 16.74 -14.26
CA ARG A 176 6.67 17.39 -13.37
C ARG A 176 7.30 17.86 -12.07
N THR A 177 8.27 17.09 -11.53
CA THR A 177 9.03 17.51 -10.35
C THR A 177 9.83 18.79 -10.66
N ALA A 178 10.55 18.85 -11.79
CA ALA A 178 11.27 20.04 -12.19
C ALA A 178 10.32 21.25 -12.38
N LEU A 179 9.19 21.04 -13.04
CA LEU A 179 8.15 22.09 -13.21
C LEU A 179 7.61 22.57 -11.87
N PHE A 180 7.29 21.64 -10.94
CA PHE A 180 6.80 21.98 -9.60
C PHE A 180 7.79 22.86 -8.85
N LEU A 181 9.07 22.47 -8.83
CA LEU A 181 10.13 23.22 -8.17
C LEU A 181 10.28 24.63 -8.76
N ALA A 182 10.23 24.73 -10.09
CA ALA A 182 10.37 26.02 -10.76
C ALA A 182 9.17 26.95 -10.57
N THR A 183 7.94 26.43 -10.64
CA THR A 183 6.72 27.24 -10.64
C THR A 183 6.18 27.56 -9.25
N LEU A 184 6.24 26.62 -8.31
CA LEU A 184 5.65 26.80 -6.98
C LEU A 184 6.68 27.18 -5.92
N LEU A 185 7.93 26.73 -6.06
CA LEU A 185 8.98 27.02 -5.08
C LEU A 185 10.00 28.05 -5.59
N ASN A 186 9.80 28.62 -6.78
CA ASN A 186 10.74 29.57 -7.41
C ASN A 186 12.19 29.06 -7.47
N GLN A 187 12.34 27.71 -7.59
CA GLN A 187 13.63 27.04 -7.66
C GLN A 187 13.88 26.58 -9.09
N PRO A 188 14.75 27.23 -9.88
CA PRO A 188 15.10 26.79 -11.23
C PRO A 188 15.59 25.34 -11.23
N CYS A 189 14.93 24.49 -11.99
CA CYS A 189 15.21 23.06 -12.03
C CYS A 189 14.98 22.48 -13.42
N CYS A 190 15.91 21.69 -13.92
CA CYS A 190 15.74 20.90 -15.12
C CYS A 190 15.56 19.40 -14.78
N PRO A 191 14.99 18.58 -15.68
CA PRO A 191 14.81 17.15 -15.44
C PRO A 191 16.10 16.40 -15.11
N ALA A 192 17.25 16.80 -15.66
CA ALA A 192 18.53 16.20 -15.36
C ALA A 192 18.95 16.43 -13.88
N LEU A 193 18.66 17.61 -13.33
CA LEU A 193 18.91 17.90 -11.92
C LEU A 193 18.05 17.02 -11.00
N THR A 194 16.79 16.74 -11.36
CA THR A 194 15.96 15.82 -10.56
C THR A 194 16.49 14.39 -10.57
N VAL A 195 17.14 13.94 -11.67
CA VAL A 195 17.83 12.63 -11.69
C VAL A 195 19.02 12.63 -10.72
N LYS A 196 19.78 13.72 -10.68
CA LYS A 196 20.90 13.87 -9.76
C LYS A 196 20.44 13.84 -8.30
N MET A 197 19.36 14.57 -7.98
CA MET A 197 18.74 14.54 -6.64
C MET A 197 18.22 13.15 -6.29
N GLN A 198 17.64 12.42 -7.25
CA GLN A 198 17.21 11.03 -7.07
C GLN A 198 18.39 10.14 -6.65
N THR A 199 19.52 10.24 -7.31
CA THR A 199 20.71 9.46 -6.97
C THR A 199 21.23 9.83 -5.58
N GLN A 200 21.27 11.12 -5.23
CA GLN A 200 21.73 11.60 -3.93
C GLN A 200 20.83 11.09 -2.78
N VAL A 201 19.51 11.24 -2.91
CA VAL A 201 18.59 10.76 -1.85
C VAL A 201 18.63 9.25 -1.72
N THR A 202 18.80 8.51 -2.82
CA THR A 202 18.94 7.05 -2.77
C THR A 202 20.19 6.65 -2.00
N ALA A 203 21.33 7.28 -2.30
CA ALA A 203 22.59 7.01 -1.60
C ALA A 203 22.49 7.33 -0.10
N ALA A 204 21.88 8.46 0.25
CA ALA A 204 21.69 8.89 1.63
C ALA A 204 20.81 7.95 2.47
N LEU A 205 19.79 7.33 1.83
CA LEU A 205 18.83 6.45 2.52
C LEU A 205 19.20 4.97 2.43
N ARG A 206 20.18 4.60 1.60
CA ARG A 206 20.57 3.20 1.41
C ARG A 206 21.01 2.51 2.69
N PRO A 207 21.79 3.13 3.59
CA PRO A 207 22.14 2.50 4.86
C PRO A 207 20.92 2.16 5.74
N ALA A 208 19.92 3.04 5.81
CA ALA A 208 18.68 2.77 6.54
C ALA A 208 17.86 1.62 5.93
N TYR A 209 17.84 1.52 4.59
CA TYR A 209 17.25 0.38 3.91
C TYR A 209 17.95 -0.94 4.28
N GLU A 210 19.27 -0.95 4.27
CA GLU A 210 20.08 -2.15 4.57
C GLU A 210 19.96 -2.56 6.04
N GLU A 211 19.88 -1.59 6.95
CA GLU A 211 19.59 -1.81 8.36
C GLU A 211 18.25 -2.58 8.53
N LEU A 212 17.18 -2.09 7.91
CA LEU A 212 15.86 -2.72 7.99
C LEU A 212 15.82 -4.09 7.31
N ALA A 213 16.47 -4.23 6.15
CA ALA A 213 16.55 -5.51 5.46
C ALA A 213 17.31 -6.56 6.28
N THR A 214 18.38 -6.15 6.97
CA THR A 214 19.13 -7.02 7.89
C THR A 214 18.33 -7.41 9.12
N ALA A 215 17.39 -6.58 9.55
CA ALA A 215 16.54 -6.84 10.72
C ALA A 215 15.34 -7.78 10.42
N LEU A 216 15.03 -8.06 9.15
CA LEU A 216 13.91 -8.94 8.77
C LEU A 216 13.98 -10.33 9.39
N PRO A 217 15.13 -11.06 9.36
CA PRO A 217 15.23 -12.39 9.93
C PRO A 217 14.99 -12.44 11.45
N GLY A 218 15.09 -11.33 12.14
CA GLY A 218 14.80 -11.21 13.58
C GLY A 218 13.31 -11.03 13.93
N GLN A 219 12.44 -10.91 12.92
CA GLN A 219 11.02 -10.63 13.18
C GLN A 219 10.22 -11.91 13.45
N PRO A 220 9.35 -11.92 14.49
CA PRO A 220 8.55 -13.11 14.83
C PRO A 220 7.41 -13.36 13.84
N SER A 221 6.93 -12.32 13.19
CA SER A 221 5.87 -12.41 12.18
C SER A 221 6.07 -11.37 11.08
N LEU A 222 5.71 -11.73 9.86
CA LEU A 222 5.78 -10.86 8.68
C LEU A 222 4.52 -11.02 7.82
N GLY A 223 3.97 -9.90 7.38
CA GLY A 223 3.08 -9.90 6.23
C GLY A 223 3.91 -9.83 4.95
N ILE A 224 3.70 -10.75 4.02
CA ILE A 224 4.43 -10.76 2.75
C ILE A 224 3.45 -10.74 1.57
N ASP A 225 3.76 -9.94 0.57
CA ASP A 225 3.00 -9.87 -0.68
C ASP A 225 3.94 -9.40 -1.81
N GLU A 226 3.61 -9.66 -3.07
CA GLU A 226 4.40 -9.26 -4.20
C GLU A 226 3.54 -8.79 -5.38
N SER A 227 4.09 -7.89 -6.18
CA SER A 227 3.42 -7.37 -7.37
C SER A 227 4.34 -7.39 -8.58
N PRO A 228 3.84 -7.87 -9.75
CA PRO A 228 4.63 -7.82 -10.97
C PRO A 228 4.93 -6.37 -11.37
N THR A 229 6.13 -6.14 -11.84
CA THR A 229 6.61 -4.87 -12.38
C THR A 229 7.55 -5.13 -13.55
N LYS A 230 8.27 -4.11 -14.02
CA LYS A 230 9.33 -4.28 -15.02
C LYS A 230 10.46 -3.28 -14.81
N GLU A 231 11.66 -3.72 -15.17
CA GLU A 231 12.83 -2.87 -15.32
C GLU A 231 13.22 -2.86 -16.80
N ALA A 232 13.19 -1.69 -17.43
CA ALA A 232 13.25 -1.55 -18.88
C ALA A 232 12.23 -2.49 -19.58
N ALA A 233 12.69 -3.43 -20.38
CA ALA A 233 11.84 -4.44 -21.04
C ALA A 233 11.69 -5.75 -20.23
N THR A 234 12.45 -5.92 -19.14
CA THR A 234 12.50 -7.18 -18.37
C THR A 234 11.44 -7.21 -17.28
N LYS A 235 10.70 -8.32 -17.19
CA LYS A 235 9.75 -8.57 -16.11
C LYS A 235 10.48 -8.67 -14.78
N SER A 236 9.99 -7.98 -13.79
CA SER A 236 10.50 -7.96 -12.42
C SER A 236 9.35 -8.02 -11.41
N TRP A 237 9.69 -8.16 -10.14
CA TRP A 237 8.74 -8.25 -9.04
C TRP A 237 9.15 -7.31 -7.92
N LEU A 238 8.18 -6.61 -7.38
CA LEU A 238 8.36 -5.84 -6.16
C LEU A 238 7.73 -6.60 -5.01
N TRP A 239 8.57 -7.09 -4.13
CA TRP A 239 8.22 -7.78 -2.91
C TRP A 239 8.04 -6.78 -1.77
N THR A 240 7.16 -7.11 -0.84
CA THR A 240 6.88 -6.30 0.36
C THR A 240 6.93 -7.22 1.57
N PHE A 241 7.71 -6.85 2.57
CA PHE A 241 7.85 -7.53 3.86
C PHE A 241 7.43 -6.54 4.95
N VAL A 242 6.29 -6.78 5.58
CA VAL A 242 5.70 -5.91 6.59
C VAL A 242 5.92 -6.51 7.96
N ALA A 243 6.77 -5.90 8.76
CA ALA A 243 6.97 -6.21 10.18
C ALA A 243 6.07 -5.32 11.06
N GLY A 244 6.10 -5.53 12.37
CA GLY A 244 5.31 -4.75 13.32
C GLY A 244 5.60 -3.25 13.29
N ALA A 245 6.86 -2.87 13.13
CA ALA A 245 7.31 -1.48 13.22
C ALA A 245 7.92 -0.90 11.94
N PHE A 246 8.17 -1.72 10.93
CA PHE A 246 8.76 -1.27 9.67
C PHE A 246 8.33 -2.15 8.49
N THR A 247 8.54 -1.65 7.28
CA THR A 247 8.28 -2.38 6.04
C THR A 247 9.50 -2.31 5.12
N VAL A 248 9.87 -3.43 4.53
CA VAL A 248 10.92 -3.50 3.51
C VAL A 248 10.32 -3.84 2.16
N PHE A 249 10.65 -3.06 1.14
CA PHE A 249 10.37 -3.38 -0.25
C PHE A 249 11.64 -3.90 -0.91
N ALA A 250 11.52 -4.95 -1.72
CA ALA A 250 12.66 -5.54 -2.42
C ALA A 250 12.32 -5.75 -3.90
N TRP A 251 13.12 -5.15 -4.79
CA TRP A 251 12.98 -5.30 -6.24
C TRP A 251 13.77 -6.52 -6.70
N ARG A 252 13.11 -7.53 -7.26
CA ARG A 252 13.74 -8.79 -7.73
C ARG A 252 13.28 -9.18 -9.12
N GLY A 253 14.16 -9.87 -9.85
CA GLY A 253 13.87 -10.37 -11.19
C GLY A 253 12.92 -11.57 -11.23
N THR A 254 12.63 -12.17 -10.07
CA THR A 254 11.85 -13.41 -9.97
C THR A 254 10.78 -13.35 -8.88
N ARG A 255 9.75 -14.21 -9.04
CA ARG A 255 8.74 -14.54 -8.02
C ARG A 255 9.06 -15.87 -7.30
N ALA A 256 10.22 -16.44 -7.50
CA ALA A 256 10.58 -17.73 -6.91
C ALA A 256 10.78 -17.65 -5.40
N ALA A 257 10.62 -18.77 -4.73
CA ALA A 257 10.83 -18.91 -3.27
C ALA A 257 12.25 -18.54 -2.82
N THR A 258 13.23 -18.56 -3.72
CA THR A 258 14.61 -18.13 -3.47
C THR A 258 14.72 -16.69 -2.96
N VAL A 259 13.74 -15.83 -3.28
CA VAL A 259 13.69 -14.47 -2.71
C VAL A 259 13.40 -14.50 -1.21
N LEU A 260 12.58 -15.44 -0.75
CA LEU A 260 12.29 -15.62 0.67
C LEU A 260 13.54 -16.07 1.42
N THR A 261 14.27 -17.05 0.89
CA THR A 261 15.56 -17.52 1.46
C THR A 261 16.60 -16.38 1.50
N GLU A 262 16.70 -15.59 0.42
CA GLU A 262 17.60 -14.44 0.37
C GLU A 262 17.30 -13.42 1.48
N MET A 263 16.01 -13.08 1.67
CA MET A 263 15.59 -12.01 2.58
C MET A 263 15.45 -12.46 4.03
N LEU A 264 15.06 -13.71 4.28
CA LEU A 264 14.74 -14.23 5.62
C LEU A 264 15.80 -15.19 6.17
N LYS A 265 16.68 -15.71 5.30
CA LYS A 265 17.63 -16.79 5.56
C LYS A 265 16.94 -18.15 5.78
N ASP A 266 17.72 -19.21 5.74
CA ASP A 266 17.19 -20.60 5.77
C ASP A 266 16.68 -21.04 7.15
N ASP A 267 17.15 -20.42 8.21
CA ASP A 267 16.84 -20.75 9.61
C ASP A 267 15.70 -19.92 10.21
N TRP A 268 15.04 -19.10 9.39
CA TRP A 268 13.94 -18.27 9.89
C TRP A 268 12.70 -19.10 10.25
N THR A 269 12.21 -18.96 11.48
CA THR A 269 11.09 -19.73 12.04
C THR A 269 9.84 -18.90 12.36
N GLY A 270 9.79 -17.67 11.91
CA GLY A 270 8.65 -16.78 12.12
C GLY A 270 7.37 -17.20 11.37
N ILE A 271 6.32 -16.44 11.52
CA ILE A 271 5.02 -16.69 10.90
C ILE A 271 4.84 -15.73 9.71
N VAL A 272 4.42 -16.26 8.55
CA VAL A 272 4.09 -15.45 7.39
C VAL A 272 2.58 -15.34 7.22
N ASN A 273 2.10 -14.10 7.20
CA ASN A 273 0.75 -13.79 6.73
C ASN A 273 0.81 -13.49 5.21
N CYS A 274 0.17 -14.32 4.40
CA CYS A 274 0.27 -14.24 2.94
C CYS A 274 -1.02 -14.70 2.23
N ASP A 275 -1.02 -14.61 0.91
CA ASP A 275 -1.97 -15.33 0.09
C ASP A 275 -1.66 -16.85 0.05
N ARG A 276 -2.33 -17.62 -0.81
CA ARG A 276 -2.11 -19.06 -0.94
C ARG A 276 -1.04 -19.46 -1.97
N ALA A 277 -0.18 -18.53 -2.40
CA ALA A 277 0.85 -18.87 -3.38
C ALA A 277 1.81 -19.92 -2.83
N LYS A 278 2.04 -20.97 -3.63
CA LYS A 278 2.80 -22.15 -3.22
C LYS A 278 4.25 -21.86 -2.83
N MET A 279 4.81 -20.76 -3.29
CA MET A 279 6.19 -20.36 -2.95
C MET A 279 6.37 -20.08 -1.44
N TYR A 280 5.30 -19.73 -0.71
CA TYR A 280 5.36 -19.52 0.74
C TYR A 280 5.36 -20.83 1.55
N TRP A 281 4.93 -21.95 0.96
CA TRP A 281 4.73 -23.22 1.69
C TRP A 281 6.03 -23.78 2.29
N MET A 282 7.18 -23.45 1.71
CA MET A 282 8.48 -23.84 2.25
C MET A 282 8.75 -23.33 3.67
N LEU A 283 8.10 -22.22 4.07
CA LEU A 283 8.30 -21.60 5.39
C LEU A 283 7.56 -22.34 6.52
N GLY A 284 6.61 -23.21 6.19
CA GLY A 284 5.93 -24.13 7.13
C GLY A 284 4.97 -23.48 8.13
N ARG A 285 5.19 -22.24 8.56
CA ARG A 285 4.35 -21.50 9.52
C ARG A 285 3.65 -20.32 8.85
N LEU A 286 2.45 -20.57 8.35
CA LEU A 286 1.70 -19.59 7.57
C LEU A 286 0.40 -19.18 8.27
N GLN A 287 -0.08 -17.98 7.95
CA GLN A 287 -1.48 -17.58 8.09
C GLN A 287 -2.00 -17.22 6.70
N TRP A 288 -2.90 -18.01 6.16
CA TRP A 288 -3.56 -17.70 4.90
C TRP A 288 -4.60 -16.60 5.06
N CYS A 289 -4.58 -15.66 4.13
CA CYS A 289 -5.44 -14.48 4.15
C CYS A 289 -6.92 -14.82 3.96
N TRP A 290 -7.74 -14.66 4.99
CA TRP A 290 -9.19 -14.86 4.94
C TRP A 290 -9.92 -13.91 3.98
N ALA A 291 -9.35 -12.77 3.65
CA ALA A 291 -9.93 -11.89 2.64
C ALA A 291 -9.86 -12.51 1.24
N HIS A 292 -8.79 -13.25 0.92
CA HIS A 292 -8.67 -14.03 -0.30
C HIS A 292 -9.62 -15.22 -0.30
N LEU A 293 -9.67 -15.99 0.79
CA LEU A 293 -10.60 -17.12 0.94
C LEU A 293 -12.06 -16.67 0.77
N LYS A 294 -12.45 -15.54 1.34
CA LYS A 294 -13.78 -14.99 1.15
C LYS A 294 -14.11 -14.71 -0.32
N ARG A 295 -13.12 -14.21 -1.09
CA ARG A 295 -13.28 -14.03 -2.55
C ARG A 295 -13.41 -15.36 -3.29
N ASP A 296 -12.63 -16.36 -2.90
CA ASP A 296 -12.72 -17.71 -3.46
C ASP A 296 -14.08 -18.37 -3.17
N PHE A 297 -14.59 -18.25 -1.94
CA PHE A 297 -15.92 -18.74 -1.57
C PHE A 297 -17.03 -17.97 -2.29
N GLN A 298 -16.84 -16.67 -2.52
CA GLN A 298 -17.77 -15.88 -3.34
C GLN A 298 -17.77 -16.36 -4.80
N ALA A 299 -16.61 -16.73 -5.35
CA ALA A 299 -16.53 -17.30 -6.69
C ALA A 299 -17.31 -18.63 -6.79
N LEU A 300 -17.23 -19.49 -5.77
CA LEU A 300 -18.04 -20.70 -5.69
C LEU A 300 -19.54 -20.35 -5.61
N ALA A 301 -19.93 -19.39 -4.78
CA ALA A 301 -21.32 -18.96 -4.62
C ALA A 301 -21.89 -18.30 -5.89
N ASP A 302 -21.05 -17.70 -6.72
CA ASP A 302 -21.44 -17.09 -8.00
C ASP A 302 -21.46 -18.13 -9.15
N SER A 303 -21.13 -19.41 -8.89
CA SER A 303 -21.15 -20.48 -9.89
C SER A 303 -22.55 -20.72 -10.44
N GLY A 304 -22.63 -21.12 -11.72
CA GLY A 304 -23.87 -21.62 -12.34
C GLY A 304 -24.28 -23.01 -11.84
N ASP A 305 -23.32 -23.80 -11.33
CA ASP A 305 -23.58 -25.14 -10.82
C ASP A 305 -24.21 -25.11 -9.42
N GLY A 306 -25.33 -25.81 -9.23
CA GLY A 306 -26.10 -25.77 -8.00
C GLY A 306 -25.40 -26.38 -6.77
N VAL A 307 -24.52 -27.37 -6.98
CA VAL A 307 -23.74 -28.02 -5.90
C VAL A 307 -22.62 -27.10 -5.44
N VAL A 308 -21.87 -26.57 -6.40
CA VAL A 308 -20.77 -25.62 -6.16
C VAL A 308 -21.28 -24.35 -5.48
N LYS A 309 -22.38 -23.80 -5.99
CA LYS A 309 -23.04 -22.60 -5.46
C LYS A 309 -23.48 -22.77 -4.02
N ARG A 310 -24.09 -23.90 -3.67
CA ARG A 310 -24.51 -24.19 -2.27
C ARG A 310 -23.33 -24.22 -1.34
N LEU A 311 -22.27 -24.96 -1.66
CA LEU A 311 -21.09 -25.01 -0.81
C LEU A 311 -20.44 -23.62 -0.65
N GLY A 312 -20.40 -22.82 -1.74
CA GLY A 312 -19.94 -21.45 -1.67
C GLY A 312 -20.73 -20.58 -0.68
N HIS A 313 -22.05 -20.65 -0.72
CA HIS A 313 -22.91 -19.94 0.24
C HIS A 313 -22.73 -20.44 1.68
N ASP A 314 -22.61 -21.76 1.86
CA ASP A 314 -22.40 -22.38 3.16
C ASP A 314 -21.08 -21.91 3.78
N LEU A 315 -19.98 -21.87 3.02
CA LEU A 315 -18.67 -21.37 3.46
C LEU A 315 -18.65 -19.86 3.74
N LEU A 316 -19.43 -19.07 3.01
CA LEU A 316 -19.51 -17.62 3.23
C LEU A 316 -20.20 -17.26 4.55
N ARG A 317 -21.09 -18.09 5.08
CA ARG A 317 -21.79 -17.83 6.34
C ARG A 317 -20.83 -17.80 7.53
N PRO A 318 -20.10 -18.88 7.85
CA PRO A 318 -19.12 -18.88 8.94
C PRO A 318 -17.96 -17.88 8.69
N THR A 319 -17.60 -17.62 7.43
CA THR A 319 -16.61 -16.58 7.11
C THR A 319 -17.07 -15.19 7.54
N ARG A 320 -18.35 -14.83 7.36
CA ARG A 320 -18.88 -13.53 7.83
C ARG A 320 -18.87 -13.44 9.35
N GLU A 321 -19.24 -14.53 10.02
CA GLU A 321 -19.20 -14.62 11.48
C GLU A 321 -17.78 -14.49 12.01
N LEU A 322 -16.80 -15.15 11.41
CA LEU A 322 -15.39 -14.99 11.73
C LEU A 322 -14.95 -13.52 11.68
N PHE A 323 -15.30 -12.81 10.60
CA PHE A 323 -14.95 -11.39 10.49
C PHE A 323 -15.69 -10.52 11.49
N HIS A 324 -16.90 -10.89 11.88
CA HIS A 324 -17.63 -10.21 12.95
C HIS A 324 -16.93 -10.37 14.30
N GLN A 325 -16.55 -11.59 14.68
CA GLN A 325 -15.81 -11.86 15.91
C GLN A 325 -14.43 -11.17 15.91
N TRP A 326 -13.73 -11.22 14.78
CA TRP A 326 -12.44 -10.51 14.63
C TRP A 326 -12.61 -8.99 14.79
N SER A 327 -13.64 -8.39 14.20
CA SER A 327 -13.92 -6.95 14.36
C SER A 327 -14.12 -6.56 15.81
N ARG A 328 -14.89 -7.36 16.57
CA ARG A 328 -15.14 -7.16 18.00
C ARG A 328 -13.86 -7.31 18.86
N CYS A 329 -12.97 -8.21 18.47
CA CYS A 329 -11.68 -8.34 19.13
C CYS A 329 -10.79 -7.14 18.85
N ARG A 330 -10.75 -6.67 17.61
CA ARG A 330 -9.92 -5.54 17.19
C ARG A 330 -10.37 -4.21 17.76
N ASP A 331 -11.68 -4.01 17.97
CA ASP A 331 -12.23 -2.79 18.59
C ASP A 331 -12.28 -2.86 20.13
N GLY A 332 -11.76 -3.96 20.72
CA GLY A 332 -11.69 -4.14 22.17
C GLY A 332 -12.99 -4.60 22.83
N THR A 333 -14.06 -4.88 22.06
CA THR A 333 -15.35 -5.38 22.60
C THR A 333 -15.20 -6.76 23.24
N ILE A 334 -14.29 -7.59 22.73
CA ILE A 334 -13.96 -8.90 23.29
C ILE A 334 -12.44 -9.10 23.36
N GLY A 335 -11.98 -9.88 24.32
CA GLY A 335 -10.56 -10.26 24.43
C GLY A 335 -10.16 -11.39 23.49
N ARG A 336 -8.85 -11.66 23.39
CA ARG A 336 -8.30 -12.76 22.57
C ARG A 336 -8.80 -14.14 23.04
N GLY A 337 -8.97 -14.35 24.35
CA GLY A 337 -9.54 -15.58 24.90
C GLY A 337 -10.98 -15.82 24.47
N ASP A 338 -11.80 -14.75 24.43
CA ASP A 338 -13.16 -14.81 23.95
C ASP A 338 -13.21 -15.09 22.44
N LEU A 339 -12.31 -14.43 21.69
CA LEU A 339 -12.19 -14.68 20.25
C LEU A 339 -11.93 -16.17 19.98
N ARG A 340 -10.96 -16.77 20.68
CA ARG A 340 -10.68 -18.21 20.52
C ARG A 340 -11.90 -19.07 20.78
N ARG A 341 -12.60 -18.86 21.90
CA ARG A 341 -13.83 -19.60 22.26
C ARG A 341 -14.94 -19.42 21.22
N ASN A 342 -15.16 -18.19 20.75
CA ASN A 342 -16.22 -17.87 19.80
C ASN A 342 -15.93 -18.38 18.39
N VAL A 343 -14.65 -18.51 18.03
CA VAL A 343 -14.22 -18.98 16.69
C VAL A 343 -14.15 -20.50 16.62
N GLU A 344 -14.02 -21.22 17.72
CA GLU A 344 -13.91 -22.69 17.71
C GLU A 344 -15.13 -23.39 17.02
N PRO A 345 -16.39 -23.03 17.27
CA PRO A 345 -17.52 -23.58 16.50
C PRO A 345 -17.46 -23.24 15.02
N ILE A 346 -16.98 -22.03 14.69
CA ILE A 346 -16.82 -21.58 13.30
C ILE A 346 -15.74 -22.43 12.60
N ARG A 347 -14.67 -22.73 13.29
CA ARG A 347 -13.59 -23.61 12.81
C ARG A 347 -14.13 -24.99 12.46
N HIS A 348 -14.82 -25.63 13.38
CA HIS A 348 -15.41 -26.95 13.16
C HIS A 348 -16.39 -26.94 11.95
N GLU A 349 -17.19 -25.90 11.85
CA GLU A 349 -18.13 -25.76 10.73
C GLU A 349 -17.40 -25.62 9.39
N VAL A 350 -16.38 -24.74 9.31
CA VAL A 350 -15.60 -24.53 8.07
C VAL A 350 -14.88 -25.82 7.69
N GLU A 351 -14.20 -26.48 8.63
CA GLU A 351 -13.46 -27.73 8.37
C GLU A 351 -14.42 -28.83 7.91
N GLY A 352 -15.61 -28.96 8.50
CA GLY A 352 -16.65 -29.91 8.07
C GLY A 352 -17.18 -29.62 6.68
N LEU A 353 -17.37 -28.33 6.33
CA LEU A 353 -17.78 -27.92 4.99
C LEU A 353 -16.70 -28.21 3.95
N LEU A 354 -15.44 -27.96 4.25
CA LEU A 354 -14.32 -28.30 3.39
C LEU A 354 -14.23 -29.80 3.18
N LEU A 355 -14.37 -30.60 4.24
CA LEU A 355 -14.37 -32.06 4.15
C LEU A 355 -15.54 -32.56 3.27
N ARG A 356 -16.74 -32.01 3.42
CA ARG A 356 -17.89 -32.28 2.53
C ARG A 356 -17.55 -31.99 1.07
N GLY A 357 -16.84 -30.88 0.80
CA GLY A 357 -16.36 -30.54 -0.54
C GLY A 357 -15.36 -31.54 -1.09
N CYS A 358 -14.45 -32.06 -0.26
CA CYS A 358 -13.49 -33.11 -0.64
C CYS A 358 -14.16 -34.39 -1.13
N TYR A 359 -15.30 -34.76 -0.54
CA TYR A 359 -16.03 -35.99 -0.86
C TYR A 359 -17.27 -35.74 -1.76
N SER A 360 -17.45 -34.55 -2.28
CA SER A 360 -18.59 -34.20 -3.15
C SER A 360 -18.62 -34.90 -4.50
N GLY A 361 -17.49 -35.48 -4.95
CA GLY A 361 -17.31 -36.01 -6.30
C GLY A 361 -17.25 -34.95 -7.39
N HIS A 362 -17.44 -33.66 -7.06
CA HIS A 362 -17.50 -32.57 -8.03
C HIS A 362 -16.08 -32.07 -8.38
N PRO A 363 -15.65 -32.10 -9.67
CA PRO A 363 -14.28 -31.80 -10.07
C PRO A 363 -13.78 -30.42 -9.62
N GLN A 364 -14.64 -29.40 -9.63
CA GLN A 364 -14.28 -28.04 -9.20
C GLN A 364 -14.11 -27.89 -7.68
N LEU A 365 -14.69 -28.77 -6.87
CA LEU A 365 -14.66 -28.69 -5.42
C LEU A 365 -13.56 -29.56 -4.81
N VAL A 366 -13.40 -30.79 -5.28
CA VAL A 366 -12.52 -31.79 -4.67
C VAL A 366 -11.10 -31.25 -4.47
N GLY A 367 -10.46 -30.74 -5.52
CA GLY A 367 -9.08 -30.23 -5.45
C GLY A 367 -8.93 -28.99 -4.55
N ARG A 368 -9.85 -28.03 -4.67
CA ARG A 368 -9.82 -26.78 -3.89
C ARG A 368 -10.07 -27.02 -2.39
N CYS A 369 -11.09 -27.83 -2.09
CA CYS A 369 -11.42 -28.15 -0.70
C CYS A 369 -10.32 -28.99 -0.04
N ARG A 370 -9.74 -29.94 -0.80
CA ARG A 370 -8.63 -30.75 -0.30
C ARG A 370 -7.41 -29.91 0.05
N GLU A 371 -6.97 -29.02 -0.83
CA GLU A 371 -5.85 -28.11 -0.54
C GLU A 371 -6.09 -27.31 0.76
N LEU A 372 -7.30 -26.76 0.93
CA LEU A 372 -7.65 -26.01 2.14
C LEU A 372 -7.74 -26.90 3.38
N TYR A 373 -8.27 -28.11 3.25
CA TYR A 373 -8.44 -29.04 4.36
C TYR A 373 -7.11 -29.63 4.81
N ASP A 374 -6.23 -29.99 3.88
CA ASP A 374 -4.92 -30.57 4.17
C ASP A 374 -4.01 -29.56 4.90
N HIS A 375 -4.16 -28.28 4.57
CA HIS A 375 -3.39 -27.19 5.20
C HIS A 375 -4.24 -26.34 6.16
N ARG A 376 -5.33 -26.87 6.70
CA ARG A 376 -6.29 -26.11 7.52
C ARG A 376 -5.69 -25.42 8.73
N GLN A 377 -4.57 -25.92 9.29
CA GLN A 377 -3.83 -25.25 10.35
C GLN A 377 -3.43 -23.82 9.98
N TRP A 378 -3.14 -23.54 8.71
CA TRP A 378 -2.77 -22.20 8.24
C TRP A 378 -3.95 -21.22 8.12
N LEU A 379 -5.18 -21.70 8.33
CA LEU A 379 -6.36 -20.84 8.41
C LEU A 379 -6.51 -20.18 9.78
N TRP A 380 -5.96 -20.82 10.83
CA TRP A 380 -6.27 -20.49 12.22
C TRP A 380 -5.06 -20.02 13.03
N THR A 381 -3.88 -19.88 12.42
CA THR A 381 -2.64 -19.45 13.08
C THR A 381 -2.81 -18.14 13.86
N PHE A 382 -3.64 -17.20 13.36
CA PHE A 382 -3.93 -15.93 14.02
C PHE A 382 -4.60 -16.09 15.39
N LEU A 383 -5.24 -17.22 15.70
CA LEU A 383 -5.85 -17.46 17.00
C LEU A 383 -4.81 -17.66 18.09
N ASP A 384 -3.68 -18.26 17.74
CA ASP A 384 -2.63 -18.63 18.69
C ASP A 384 -1.53 -17.57 18.84
N HIS A 385 -1.45 -16.62 17.90
CA HIS A 385 -0.42 -15.58 17.84
C HIS A 385 -1.03 -14.19 17.79
N GLU A 386 -0.70 -13.35 18.79
CA GLU A 386 -1.32 -12.03 18.94
C GLU A 386 -0.96 -11.05 17.81
N ASP A 387 0.28 -11.14 17.30
CA ASP A 387 0.80 -10.28 16.24
C ASP A 387 0.38 -10.72 14.83
N VAL A 388 -0.46 -11.75 14.74
CA VAL A 388 -0.93 -12.28 13.46
C VAL A 388 -2.40 -11.94 13.26
N GLU A 389 -2.71 -11.25 12.17
CA GLU A 389 -4.10 -10.97 11.75
C GLU A 389 -4.65 -12.09 10.84
N PRO A 390 -5.97 -12.32 10.79
CA PRO A 390 -6.56 -13.26 9.85
C PRO A 390 -6.42 -12.83 8.38
N THR A 391 -5.98 -11.60 8.11
CA THR A 391 -5.87 -11.06 6.75
C THR A 391 -4.49 -10.46 6.48
N ASN A 392 -4.02 -10.55 5.24
CA ASN A 392 -2.79 -9.89 4.79
C ASN A 392 -3.02 -8.44 4.32
N ASN A 393 -4.02 -7.76 4.88
CA ASN A 393 -4.39 -6.41 4.46
C ASN A 393 -3.28 -5.37 4.71
N ALA A 394 -2.40 -5.59 5.68
CA ALA A 394 -1.26 -4.70 5.95
C ALA A 394 -0.33 -4.66 4.73
N SER A 395 0.08 -5.84 4.23
CA SER A 395 0.95 -5.94 3.05
C SER A 395 0.26 -5.43 1.78
N GLU A 396 -1.03 -5.74 1.59
CA GLU A 396 -1.81 -5.22 0.46
C GLU A 396 -1.88 -3.68 0.48
N ARG A 397 -2.04 -3.07 1.67
CA ARG A 397 -2.05 -1.60 1.82
C ARG A 397 -0.70 -0.98 1.51
N ALA A 398 0.39 -1.55 2.04
CA ALA A 398 1.74 -1.10 1.78
C ALA A 398 2.06 -1.20 0.28
N LEU A 399 1.76 -2.34 -0.33
CA LEU A 399 2.01 -2.60 -1.75
C LEU A 399 1.17 -1.70 -2.68
N ARG A 400 0.01 -1.20 -2.23
CA ARG A 400 -0.88 -0.35 -3.05
C ARG A 400 -0.19 0.90 -3.57
N HIS A 401 0.67 1.54 -2.76
CA HIS A 401 1.45 2.71 -3.19
C HIS A 401 2.37 2.37 -4.36
N ALA A 402 3.04 1.25 -4.30
CA ALA A 402 3.90 0.73 -5.35
C ALA A 402 3.12 0.35 -6.62
N VAL A 403 1.95 -0.28 -6.46
CA VAL A 403 1.08 -0.64 -7.59
C VAL A 403 0.57 0.60 -8.32
N ILE A 404 0.16 1.65 -7.61
CA ILE A 404 -0.25 2.92 -8.23
C ILE A 404 0.94 3.57 -8.94
N TRP A 405 2.11 3.63 -8.28
CA TRP A 405 3.33 4.16 -8.88
C TRP A 405 3.67 3.44 -10.19
N ARG A 406 3.67 2.11 -10.20
CA ARG A 406 3.91 1.29 -11.39
C ARG A 406 2.93 1.60 -12.53
N LYS A 407 1.65 1.80 -12.22
CA LYS A 407 0.63 2.14 -13.23
C LYS A 407 0.84 3.52 -13.88
N LEU A 408 1.44 4.45 -13.13
CA LEU A 408 1.76 5.79 -13.64
C LEU A 408 3.10 5.84 -14.37
N SER A 409 4.11 5.09 -13.90
CA SER A 409 5.48 5.12 -14.42
C SER A 409 5.79 3.99 -15.41
N PHE A 410 4.91 2.97 -15.51
CA PHE A 410 5.12 1.75 -16.30
C PHE A 410 6.38 0.94 -15.89
N GLY A 411 6.82 1.07 -14.63
CA GLY A 411 8.03 0.45 -14.08
C GLY A 411 9.23 1.38 -14.06
N THR A 412 10.43 0.82 -13.98
CA THR A 412 11.70 1.55 -13.98
C THR A 412 12.44 1.34 -15.31
N GLN A 413 13.41 2.21 -15.61
CA GLN A 413 14.21 2.12 -16.82
C GLN A 413 15.66 1.69 -16.55
N SER A 414 16.02 1.48 -15.29
CA SER A 414 17.38 1.12 -14.90
C SER A 414 17.45 0.55 -13.48
N PRO A 415 18.52 -0.20 -13.14
CA PRO A 415 18.77 -0.69 -11.77
C PRO A 415 18.79 0.44 -10.72
N GLY A 416 19.35 1.60 -11.06
CA GLY A 416 19.33 2.78 -10.18
C GLY A 416 17.92 3.29 -9.90
N GLY A 417 17.03 3.23 -10.88
CA GLY A 417 15.60 3.53 -10.72
C GLY A 417 14.89 2.54 -9.81
N SER A 418 15.14 1.24 -9.98
CA SER A 418 14.59 0.18 -9.13
C SER A 418 15.06 0.31 -7.69
N ARG A 419 16.35 0.58 -7.49
CA ARG A 419 16.95 0.85 -6.18
C ARG A 419 16.34 2.08 -5.50
N PHE A 420 16.10 3.15 -6.24
CA PHE A 420 15.39 4.32 -5.72
C PHE A 420 14.00 3.96 -5.20
N VAL A 421 13.24 3.17 -5.98
CA VAL A 421 11.87 2.80 -5.61
C VAL A 421 11.85 1.94 -4.35
N GLU A 422 12.65 0.85 -4.29
CA GLU A 422 12.67 -0.01 -3.11
C GLU A 422 13.13 0.74 -1.85
N THR A 423 14.16 1.59 -1.97
CA THR A 423 14.70 2.36 -0.85
C THR A 423 13.70 3.40 -0.34
N MET A 424 13.13 4.21 -1.24
CA MET A 424 12.20 5.26 -0.85
C MET A 424 10.89 4.71 -0.28
N LEU A 425 10.32 3.66 -0.90
CA LEU A 425 9.09 3.06 -0.38
C LEU A 425 9.31 2.42 0.99
N THR A 426 10.46 1.77 1.21
CA THR A 426 10.85 1.22 2.51
C THR A 426 10.89 2.31 3.59
N VAL A 427 11.59 3.41 3.33
CA VAL A 427 11.70 4.51 4.29
C VAL A 427 10.36 5.19 4.53
N ILE A 428 9.60 5.48 3.47
CA ILE A 428 8.30 6.15 3.56
C ILE A 428 7.32 5.33 4.39
N GLU A 429 7.21 4.03 4.11
CA GLU A 429 6.25 3.16 4.77
C GLU A 429 6.65 2.91 6.23
N SER A 430 7.94 2.72 6.51
CA SER A 430 8.46 2.56 7.87
C SER A 430 8.25 3.83 8.71
N CYS A 431 8.56 5.01 8.18
CA CYS A 431 8.23 6.27 8.85
C CYS A 431 6.74 6.40 9.15
N ARG A 432 5.87 6.02 8.18
CA ARG A 432 4.42 6.06 8.35
C ARG A 432 3.94 5.13 9.45
N GLN A 433 4.45 3.88 9.52
CA GLN A 433 4.14 2.93 10.59
C GLN A 433 4.53 3.47 11.97
N GLN A 434 5.66 4.17 12.05
CA GLN A 434 6.20 4.73 13.28
C GLN A 434 5.62 6.12 13.63
N GLY A 435 4.73 6.69 12.81
CA GLY A 435 4.21 8.05 13.01
C GLY A 435 5.27 9.16 12.86
N ARG A 436 6.41 8.86 12.22
CA ARG A 436 7.51 9.83 12.02
C ARG A 436 7.23 10.71 10.79
N ASN A 437 7.66 11.97 10.86
CA ASN A 437 7.60 12.87 9.71
C ASN A 437 8.63 12.42 8.65
N VAL A 438 8.12 11.92 7.54
CA VAL A 438 8.95 11.40 6.43
C VAL A 438 9.89 12.46 5.88
N PHE A 439 9.42 13.70 5.71
CA PHE A 439 10.23 14.78 5.13
C PHE A 439 11.41 15.16 6.04
N GLU A 440 11.16 15.27 7.34
CA GLU A 440 12.22 15.57 8.31
C GLU A 440 13.23 14.43 8.40
N TYR A 441 12.75 13.17 8.41
CA TYR A 441 13.65 12.02 8.42
C TYR A 441 14.56 11.99 7.17
N VAL A 442 13.97 12.11 5.97
CA VAL A 442 14.75 12.09 4.71
C VAL A 442 15.71 13.27 4.63
N SER A 443 15.29 14.45 5.11
CA SER A 443 16.16 15.65 5.17
C SER A 443 17.36 15.42 6.09
N ALA A 444 17.14 14.84 7.26
CA ALA A 444 18.20 14.51 8.22
C ALA A 444 19.17 13.46 7.65
N ALA A 445 18.66 12.44 6.97
CA ALA A 445 19.48 11.41 6.33
C ALA A 445 20.36 12.01 5.20
N VAL A 446 19.81 12.89 4.36
CA VAL A 446 20.59 13.57 3.32
C VAL A 446 21.64 14.52 3.95
N GLN A 447 21.29 15.22 5.03
CA GLN A 447 22.26 16.07 5.75
C GLN A 447 23.40 15.23 6.34
N ALA A 448 23.10 14.10 6.98
CA ALA A 448 24.10 13.18 7.53
C ALA A 448 25.01 12.65 6.42
N HIS A 449 24.45 12.27 5.27
CA HIS A 449 25.21 11.81 4.12
C HIS A 449 26.20 12.87 3.61
N TYR A 450 25.77 14.15 3.52
CA TYR A 450 26.67 15.24 3.12
C TYR A 450 27.76 15.52 4.17
N ALA A 451 27.44 15.35 5.43
CA ALA A 451 28.38 15.50 6.53
C ALA A 451 29.27 14.26 6.77
N GLN A 452 29.12 13.20 5.96
CA GLN A 452 29.78 11.90 6.13
C GLN A 452 29.53 11.28 7.53
N GLN A 453 28.33 11.49 8.06
CA GLN A 453 27.88 10.94 9.32
C GLN A 453 26.95 9.74 9.10
N PRO A 454 26.77 8.87 10.10
CA PRO A 454 25.84 7.76 10.02
C PRO A 454 24.40 8.24 9.72
N THR A 455 23.71 7.54 8.85
CA THR A 455 22.30 7.77 8.57
C THR A 455 21.46 7.50 9.85
N PRO A 456 20.49 8.34 10.20
CA PRO A 456 19.62 8.10 11.34
C PRO A 456 18.92 6.73 11.24
N SER A 457 18.90 5.95 12.34
CA SER A 457 18.27 4.63 12.37
C SER A 457 16.74 4.71 12.31
N LEU A 458 16.13 3.71 11.64
CA LEU A 458 14.69 3.45 11.66
C LEU A 458 14.32 2.31 12.64
N LEU A 459 15.29 1.69 13.30
CA LEU A 459 15.07 0.68 14.34
C LEU A 459 15.05 1.26 15.76
N THR A 460 15.55 2.48 15.97
CA THR A 460 15.51 3.14 17.27
C THR A 460 14.11 3.63 17.62
N GLY A 461 13.58 3.17 18.75
CA GLY A 461 12.24 3.50 19.25
C GLY A 461 11.18 2.44 18.97
N VAL A 462 11.62 1.25 18.58
CA VAL A 462 10.77 0.05 18.42
C VAL A 462 10.89 -0.83 19.66
#